data_bee44e1ce1485e8afaffb8e4eae64eb3
#
_entry.id   bee44e1ce1485e8afaffb8e4eae64eb3
#
_cell.length_a   1.000
_cell.length_b   1.000
_cell.length_c   1.000
_cell.angle_alpha   90.00
_cell.angle_beta   90.00
_cell.angle_gamma   90.00
#
_symmetry.space_group_name_H-M   'P 1'
#
loop_
_entity.id
_entity.type
_entity.pdbx_description
1 polymer ?
#
loop_
_entity_poly.entity_id
_entity_poly.type
_entity_poly.pdbx_seq_one_letter_code
_entity_poly.pdbx_strand_id
1 'polypeptide(L)'
;MKNIIYLDNQATTPIDPEVLKFMKPYLNESFGNASSSSHILGWQAEESIEIARESISNIIKSKPDEIIFTSGATESINVALKGLIGNHINDGDHIITSNIEHKVVVDVLNHLTNFNIEVSFVPVDKNGIINPKKIAELITKRTKLCTMIHGNNEIGTIQPIEQIGSLCKKNNILFHVDAAQTLGKRKIDVNKFNIDLLSISGHKMYAPKGVGALFVKRKILELI
;
A
#
# COMPACT_ATOMS: atom_id res chain seq x y z
N MET A 1 -37.27 0.17 0.97
CA MET A 1 -36.27 -0.36 1.93
C MET A 1 -36.29 0.57 3.13
N LYS A 2 -36.36 0.05 4.38
CA LYS A 2 -36.18 0.88 5.58
C LYS A 2 -34.85 1.61 5.47
N ASN A 3 -34.77 2.87 5.91
CA ASN A 3 -33.53 3.65 5.94
C ASN A 3 -32.50 2.93 6.83
N ILE A 4 -31.61 2.16 6.22
CA ILE A 4 -30.50 1.51 6.92
C ILE A 4 -29.39 2.55 7.07
N ILE A 5 -28.95 2.78 8.30
CA ILE A 5 -27.77 3.61 8.60
C ILE A 5 -26.55 2.69 8.57
N TYR A 6 -25.67 2.89 7.58
CA TYR A 6 -24.44 2.13 7.44
C TYR A 6 -23.28 2.85 8.15
N LEU A 7 -22.69 2.21 9.17
CA LEU A 7 -21.62 2.79 9.99
C LEU A 7 -20.29 2.06 9.86
N ASP A 8 -20.23 0.97 9.08
CA ASP A 8 -19.04 0.13 8.90
C ASP A 8 -18.16 0.59 7.72
N ASN A 9 -17.90 1.91 7.62
CA ASN A 9 -17.12 2.49 6.50
C ASN A 9 -15.64 2.10 6.50
N GLN A 10 -15.13 1.48 7.54
CA GLN A 10 -13.80 0.92 7.57
C GLN A 10 -13.70 -0.42 6.80
N ALA A 11 -14.80 -1.16 6.69
CA ALA A 11 -14.85 -2.40 5.91
C ALA A 11 -14.94 -2.11 4.40
N THR A 12 -15.81 -1.18 4.00
CA THR A 12 -15.97 -0.69 2.61
C THR A 12 -16.76 0.61 2.61
N THR A 13 -16.68 1.37 1.53
CA THR A 13 -17.50 2.57 1.31
C THR A 13 -18.37 2.41 0.07
N PRO A 14 -19.51 3.14 -0.06
CA PRO A 14 -20.18 3.28 -1.33
C PRO A 14 -19.26 3.98 -2.34
N ILE A 15 -19.51 3.77 -3.63
CA ILE A 15 -18.83 4.55 -4.67
C ILE A 15 -19.37 5.98 -4.63
N ASP A 16 -18.48 6.97 -4.67
CA ASP A 16 -18.87 8.37 -4.78
C ASP A 16 -19.60 8.60 -6.12
N PRO A 17 -20.75 9.33 -6.13
CA PRO A 17 -21.48 9.61 -7.36
C PRO A 17 -20.64 10.27 -8.46
N GLU A 18 -19.68 11.15 -8.13
CA GLU A 18 -18.79 11.75 -9.13
C GLU A 18 -17.81 10.70 -9.68
N VAL A 19 -17.28 9.80 -8.84
CA VAL A 19 -16.43 8.67 -9.30
C VAL A 19 -17.24 7.80 -10.28
N LEU A 20 -18.47 7.45 -9.94
CA LEU A 20 -19.34 6.65 -10.82
C LEU A 20 -19.59 7.34 -12.16
N LYS A 21 -19.82 8.66 -12.15
CA LYS A 21 -19.99 9.48 -13.36
C LYS A 21 -18.72 9.43 -14.25
N PHE A 22 -17.54 9.56 -13.67
CA PHE A 22 -16.28 9.45 -14.40
C PHE A 22 -16.02 8.05 -14.97
N MET A 23 -16.45 6.99 -14.27
CA MET A 23 -16.26 5.60 -14.71
C MET A 23 -17.20 5.23 -15.88
N LYS A 24 -18.42 5.80 -15.92
CA LYS A 24 -19.48 5.39 -16.86
C LYS A 24 -19.03 5.33 -18.33
N PRO A 25 -18.31 6.32 -18.89
CA PRO A 25 -17.86 6.26 -20.29
C PRO A 25 -16.97 5.04 -20.60
N TYR A 26 -16.13 4.62 -19.65
CA TYR A 26 -15.21 3.50 -19.84
C TYR A 26 -15.89 2.13 -19.85
N LEU A 27 -17.16 2.06 -19.47
CA LEU A 27 -17.92 0.80 -19.48
C LEU A 27 -18.50 0.45 -20.87
N ASN A 28 -18.69 1.44 -21.74
CA ASN A 28 -19.37 1.24 -23.03
C ASN A 28 -18.93 2.18 -24.17
N GLU A 29 -18.41 3.36 -23.90
CA GLU A 29 -18.03 4.35 -24.93
C GLU A 29 -16.53 4.36 -25.16
N SER A 30 -15.73 4.50 -24.11
CA SER A 30 -14.25 4.57 -24.12
C SER A 30 -13.64 3.23 -23.70
N PHE A 31 -14.07 2.13 -24.30
CA PHE A 31 -13.72 0.75 -23.92
C PHE A 31 -12.42 0.23 -24.52
N GLY A 32 -11.61 1.11 -25.10
CA GLY A 32 -10.35 0.73 -25.76
C GLY A 32 -9.36 0.01 -24.85
N ASN A 33 -8.52 -0.84 -25.43
CA ASN A 33 -7.44 -1.49 -24.72
C ASN A 33 -6.18 -0.62 -24.79
N ALA A 34 -5.64 -0.19 -23.66
CA ALA A 34 -4.45 0.65 -23.57
C ALA A 34 -3.20 0.03 -24.21
N SER A 35 -3.13 -1.32 -24.34
CA SER A 35 -2.03 -1.99 -25.04
C SER A 35 -2.14 -1.92 -26.56
N SER A 36 -3.24 -1.40 -27.13
CA SER A 36 -3.45 -1.28 -28.56
C SER A 36 -2.83 0.02 -29.09
N SER A 37 -1.57 -0.03 -29.51
CA SER A 37 -0.80 1.14 -29.96
C SER A 37 -1.12 1.61 -31.39
N SER A 38 -1.98 0.90 -32.15
CA SER A 38 -2.21 1.13 -33.57
C SER A 38 -3.46 1.95 -33.91
N HIS A 39 -4.27 2.34 -32.94
CA HIS A 39 -5.53 3.06 -33.17
C HIS A 39 -5.95 3.96 -32.01
N ILE A 40 -6.81 4.92 -32.32
CA ILE A 40 -7.23 6.02 -31.41
C ILE A 40 -7.85 5.51 -30.10
N LEU A 41 -8.64 4.42 -30.09
CA LEU A 41 -9.26 3.92 -28.89
C LEU A 41 -8.22 3.39 -27.88
N GLY A 42 -7.14 2.79 -28.38
CA GLY A 42 -6.03 2.36 -27.53
C GLY A 42 -5.29 3.54 -26.92
N TRP A 43 -4.97 4.56 -27.71
CA TRP A 43 -4.29 5.77 -27.24
C TRP A 43 -5.10 6.52 -26.17
N GLN A 44 -6.43 6.65 -26.38
CA GLN A 44 -7.32 7.27 -25.38
C GLN A 44 -7.37 6.49 -24.07
N ALA A 45 -7.36 5.17 -24.15
CA ALA A 45 -7.33 4.32 -22.97
C ALA A 45 -5.98 4.45 -22.20
N GLU A 46 -4.86 4.46 -22.93
CA GLU A 46 -3.51 4.67 -22.38
C GLU A 46 -3.42 6.05 -21.69
N GLU A 47 -3.83 7.12 -22.37
CA GLU A 47 -3.87 8.48 -21.82
C GLU A 47 -4.67 8.55 -20.51
N SER A 48 -5.84 7.89 -20.47
CA SER A 48 -6.70 7.86 -19.29
C SER A 48 -6.03 7.15 -18.09
N ILE A 49 -5.28 6.07 -18.35
CA ILE A 49 -4.52 5.37 -17.32
C ILE A 49 -3.38 6.25 -16.80
N GLU A 50 -2.67 6.95 -17.68
CA GLU A 50 -1.57 7.83 -17.26
C GLU A 50 -2.08 9.03 -16.45
N ILE A 51 -3.21 9.64 -16.82
CA ILE A 51 -3.87 10.69 -16.02
C ILE A 51 -4.23 10.18 -14.61
N ALA A 52 -4.77 8.95 -14.53
CA ALA A 52 -5.09 8.33 -13.23
C ALA A 52 -3.82 8.08 -12.40
N ARG A 53 -2.74 7.63 -13.04
CA ARG A 53 -1.43 7.40 -12.43
C ARG A 53 -0.83 8.70 -11.88
N GLU A 54 -0.85 9.78 -12.67
CA GLU A 54 -0.44 11.12 -12.26
C GLU A 54 -1.26 11.63 -11.07
N SER A 55 -2.57 11.40 -11.09
CA SER A 55 -3.45 11.81 -9.98
C SER A 55 -3.06 11.15 -8.66
N ILE A 56 -2.79 9.84 -8.66
CA ILE A 56 -2.35 9.13 -7.45
C ILE A 56 -0.96 9.62 -7.02
N SER A 57 -0.02 9.74 -7.96
CA SER A 57 1.35 10.17 -7.68
C SER A 57 1.40 11.56 -7.06
N ASN A 58 0.57 12.49 -7.53
CA ASN A 58 0.45 13.84 -6.99
C ASN A 58 -0.04 13.87 -5.54
N ILE A 59 -1.00 12.98 -5.18
CA ILE A 59 -1.54 12.88 -3.82
C ILE A 59 -0.48 12.43 -2.83
N ILE A 60 0.38 11.47 -3.21
CA ILE A 60 1.41 10.89 -2.33
C ILE A 60 2.80 11.50 -2.52
N LYS A 61 2.95 12.45 -3.46
CA LYS A 61 4.22 13.11 -3.80
C LYS A 61 5.29 12.18 -4.38
N SER A 62 4.85 11.20 -5.19
CA SER A 62 5.70 10.30 -5.97
C SER A 62 5.81 10.74 -7.43
N LYS A 63 6.47 9.92 -8.24
CA LYS A 63 6.43 10.02 -9.71
C LYS A 63 5.36 9.08 -10.28
N PRO A 64 4.76 9.39 -11.43
CA PRO A 64 3.76 8.53 -12.05
C PRO A 64 4.28 7.11 -12.35
N ASP A 65 5.52 6.97 -12.82
CA ASP A 65 6.16 5.69 -13.14
C ASP A 65 6.48 4.81 -11.91
N GLU A 66 6.23 5.31 -10.69
CA GLU A 66 6.34 4.58 -9.44
C GLU A 66 5.00 3.98 -8.97
N ILE A 67 3.92 4.14 -9.74
CA ILE A 67 2.58 3.64 -9.41
C ILE A 67 2.26 2.39 -10.26
N ILE A 68 1.90 1.31 -9.61
CA ILE A 68 1.43 0.06 -10.22
C ILE A 68 -0.04 -0.10 -9.85
N PHE A 69 -0.94 -0.21 -10.83
CA PHE A 69 -2.35 -0.53 -10.56
C PHE A 69 -2.50 -2.01 -10.17
N THR A 70 -3.35 -2.26 -9.20
CA THR A 70 -3.66 -3.58 -8.65
C THR A 70 -5.16 -3.74 -8.46
N SER A 71 -5.62 -4.93 -8.12
CA SER A 71 -7.02 -5.21 -7.78
C SER A 71 -7.42 -4.73 -6.38
N GLY A 72 -6.46 -4.27 -5.56
CA GLY A 72 -6.69 -3.80 -4.20
C GLY A 72 -5.48 -3.97 -3.29
N ALA A 73 -5.62 -3.58 -2.01
CA ALA A 73 -4.53 -3.65 -1.04
C ALA A 73 -3.99 -5.09 -0.85
N THR A 74 -4.84 -6.11 -0.95
CA THR A 74 -4.41 -7.51 -0.83
C THR A 74 -3.37 -7.87 -1.89
N GLU A 75 -3.61 -7.54 -3.15
CA GLU A 75 -2.64 -7.76 -4.22
C GLU A 75 -1.42 -6.87 -4.03
N SER A 76 -1.60 -5.59 -3.74
CA SER A 76 -0.50 -4.65 -3.49
C SER A 76 0.46 -5.16 -2.40
N ILE A 77 -0.07 -5.65 -1.28
CA ILE A 77 0.71 -6.22 -0.17
C ILE A 77 1.45 -7.50 -0.61
N ASN A 78 0.77 -8.40 -1.33
CA ASN A 78 1.40 -9.62 -1.82
C ASN A 78 2.55 -9.31 -2.80
N VAL A 79 2.34 -8.40 -3.75
CA VAL A 79 3.38 -7.97 -4.70
C VAL A 79 4.52 -7.30 -3.94
N ALA A 80 4.24 -6.37 -3.02
CA ALA A 80 5.26 -5.66 -2.24
C ALA A 80 6.13 -6.60 -1.41
N LEU A 81 5.53 -7.53 -0.66
CA LEU A 81 6.26 -8.36 0.28
C LEU A 81 6.89 -9.59 -0.39
N LYS A 82 6.14 -10.28 -1.26
CA LYS A 82 6.65 -11.49 -1.94
C LYS A 82 7.60 -11.16 -3.09
N GLY A 83 7.39 -10.04 -3.79
CA GLY A 83 8.25 -9.61 -4.88
C GLY A 83 9.69 -9.34 -4.46
N LEU A 84 9.92 -8.98 -3.20
CA LEU A 84 11.27 -8.76 -2.67
C LEU A 84 12.05 -10.06 -2.40
N ILE A 85 11.38 -11.22 -2.39
CA ILE A 85 12.02 -12.50 -2.05
C ILE A 85 12.91 -12.96 -3.21
N GLY A 86 14.13 -13.37 -2.87
CA GLY A 86 15.15 -13.81 -3.83
C GLY A 86 15.94 -12.66 -4.46
N ASN A 87 15.36 -11.47 -4.57
CA ASN A 87 16.04 -10.30 -5.15
C ASN A 87 16.61 -9.36 -4.07
N HIS A 88 15.94 -9.22 -2.94
CA HIS A 88 16.37 -8.34 -1.86
C HIS A 88 16.36 -9.02 -0.49
N ILE A 89 15.39 -9.89 -0.25
CA ILE A 89 15.23 -10.66 0.99
C ILE A 89 15.55 -12.12 0.69
N ASN A 90 16.53 -12.67 1.41
CA ASN A 90 17.07 -14.00 1.18
C ASN A 90 16.94 -14.87 2.44
N ASP A 91 17.32 -16.13 2.33
CA ASP A 91 17.39 -17.07 3.43
C ASP A 91 18.14 -16.50 4.64
N GLY A 92 17.55 -16.59 5.82
CA GLY A 92 18.09 -16.09 7.07
C GLY A 92 17.93 -14.57 7.29
N ASP A 93 17.35 -13.81 6.34
CA ASP A 93 17.07 -12.40 6.54
C ASP A 93 15.89 -12.16 7.48
N HIS A 94 15.72 -10.91 7.93
CA HIS A 94 14.78 -10.53 8.98
C HIS A 94 13.84 -9.42 8.53
N ILE A 95 12.56 -9.57 8.90
CA ILE A 95 11.49 -8.58 8.68
C ILE A 95 10.92 -8.14 10.02
N ILE A 96 10.67 -6.85 10.18
CA ILE A 96 9.99 -6.28 11.36
C ILE A 96 8.59 -5.84 10.95
N THR A 97 7.59 -6.21 11.76
CA THR A 97 6.18 -5.82 11.60
C THR A 97 5.54 -5.51 12.95
N SER A 98 4.26 -5.13 12.98
CA SER A 98 3.53 -4.91 14.21
C SER A 98 2.51 -6.02 14.52
N ASN A 99 2.09 -6.13 15.78
CA ASN A 99 1.05 -7.07 16.20
C ASN A 99 -0.39 -6.59 15.91
N ILE A 100 -0.53 -5.43 15.24
CA ILE A 100 -1.83 -4.85 14.85
C ILE A 100 -2.01 -4.73 13.34
N GLU A 101 -1.22 -5.45 12.57
CA GLU A 101 -1.33 -5.46 11.11
C GLU A 101 -2.65 -6.05 10.61
N HIS A 102 -3.05 -5.66 9.40
CA HIS A 102 -4.13 -6.34 8.72
C HIS A 102 -3.79 -7.81 8.47
N LYS A 103 -4.81 -8.69 8.56
CA LYS A 103 -4.64 -10.17 8.41
C LYS A 103 -3.82 -10.53 7.17
N VAL A 104 -3.98 -9.84 6.05
CA VAL A 104 -3.22 -10.10 4.81
C VAL A 104 -1.72 -9.96 5.02
N VAL A 105 -1.26 -8.94 5.75
CA VAL A 105 0.18 -8.77 6.05
C VAL A 105 0.67 -9.93 6.90
N VAL A 106 -0.07 -10.28 7.95
CA VAL A 106 0.28 -11.41 8.84
C VAL A 106 0.34 -12.74 8.08
N ASP A 107 -0.66 -13.02 7.22
CA ASP A 107 -0.71 -14.24 6.43
C ASP A 107 0.48 -14.34 5.45
N VAL A 108 0.83 -13.23 4.78
CA VAL A 108 1.99 -13.19 3.89
C VAL A 108 3.28 -13.42 4.68
N LEU A 109 3.47 -12.74 5.81
CA LEU A 109 4.67 -12.90 6.62
C LEU A 109 4.80 -14.32 7.18
N ASN A 110 3.71 -14.92 7.65
CA ASN A 110 3.69 -16.32 8.08
C ASN A 110 4.06 -17.27 6.93
N HIS A 111 3.62 -16.99 5.70
CA HIS A 111 4.05 -17.77 4.54
C HIS A 111 5.56 -17.61 4.28
N LEU A 112 6.13 -16.43 4.47
CA LEU A 112 7.55 -16.17 4.25
C LEU A 112 8.45 -16.89 5.27
N THR A 113 7.96 -17.24 6.46
CA THR A 113 8.75 -18.04 7.41
C THR A 113 9.10 -19.43 6.85
N ASN A 114 8.32 -19.97 5.90
CA ASN A 114 8.65 -21.21 5.20
C ASN A 114 9.90 -21.11 4.31
N PHE A 115 10.36 -19.89 4.02
CA PHE A 115 11.59 -19.59 3.27
C PHE A 115 12.72 -19.17 4.21
N ASN A 116 12.68 -19.60 5.47
CA ASN A 116 13.65 -19.30 6.52
C ASN A 116 13.87 -17.80 6.76
N ILE A 117 12.81 -17.00 6.57
CA ILE A 117 12.82 -15.57 6.87
C ILE A 117 12.32 -15.37 8.29
N GLU A 118 13.13 -14.69 9.11
CA GLU A 118 12.79 -14.36 10.48
C GLU A 118 11.81 -13.19 10.52
N VAL A 119 10.77 -13.24 11.34
CA VAL A 119 9.77 -12.17 11.49
C VAL A 119 9.62 -11.78 12.95
N SER A 120 9.86 -10.50 13.25
CA SER A 120 9.64 -9.93 14.59
C SER A 120 8.42 -9.04 14.62
N PHE A 121 7.55 -9.25 15.62
CA PHE A 121 6.35 -8.47 15.85
C PHE A 121 6.56 -7.44 16.97
N VAL A 122 6.48 -6.15 16.64
CA VAL A 122 6.56 -5.07 17.62
C VAL A 122 5.21 -4.92 18.32
N PRO A 123 5.17 -4.94 19.66
CA PRO A 123 3.94 -4.67 20.39
C PRO A 123 3.59 -3.18 20.35
N VAL A 124 2.29 -2.88 20.38
CA VAL A 124 1.78 -1.53 20.63
C VAL A 124 1.63 -1.27 22.11
N ASP A 125 1.56 0.01 22.47
CA ASP A 125 1.23 0.44 23.85
C ASP A 125 -0.28 0.28 24.13
N LYS A 126 -0.70 0.68 25.34
CA LYS A 126 -2.10 0.61 25.78
C LYS A 126 -3.07 1.47 24.94
N ASN A 127 -2.55 2.41 24.18
CA ASN A 127 -3.31 3.26 23.25
C ASN A 127 -3.30 2.71 21.82
N GLY A 128 -2.68 1.55 21.56
CA GLY A 128 -2.55 0.95 20.25
C GLY A 128 -1.51 1.66 19.36
N ILE A 129 -0.50 2.31 19.94
CA ILE A 129 0.54 3.06 19.21
C ILE A 129 1.88 2.32 19.31
N ILE A 130 2.56 2.19 18.15
CA ILE A 130 3.92 1.63 18.07
C ILE A 130 4.93 2.63 18.62
N ASN A 131 5.81 2.17 19.52
CA ASN A 131 6.95 2.96 19.93
C ASN A 131 8.15 2.70 18.99
N PRO A 132 8.64 3.69 18.22
CA PRO A 132 9.77 3.51 17.30
C PRO A 132 11.07 3.01 17.99
N LYS A 133 11.24 3.27 19.29
CA LYS A 133 12.39 2.75 20.04
C LYS A 133 12.35 1.21 20.12
N LYS A 134 11.15 0.62 20.21
CA LYS A 134 11.00 -0.85 20.22
C LYS A 134 11.36 -1.48 18.87
N ILE A 135 11.10 -0.78 17.76
CA ILE A 135 11.58 -1.20 16.45
C ILE A 135 13.13 -1.16 16.43
N ALA A 136 13.74 -0.07 16.94
CA ALA A 136 15.19 0.08 16.97
C ALA A 136 15.89 -1.05 17.78
N GLU A 137 15.26 -1.54 18.86
CA GLU A 137 15.76 -2.66 19.66
C GLU A 137 15.79 -4.00 18.89
N LEU A 138 14.90 -4.16 17.88
CA LEU A 138 14.79 -5.38 17.08
C LEU A 138 15.65 -5.37 15.80
N ILE A 139 16.20 -4.21 15.42
CA ILE A 139 17.02 -4.09 14.21
C ILE A 139 18.32 -4.90 14.37
N THR A 140 18.58 -5.76 13.40
CA THR A 140 19.83 -6.52 13.27
C THR A 140 20.49 -6.24 11.92
N LYS A 141 21.69 -6.76 11.68
CA LYS A 141 22.37 -6.68 10.37
C LYS A 141 21.60 -7.44 9.26
N ARG A 142 20.73 -8.38 9.66
CA ARG A 142 19.89 -9.17 8.75
C ARG A 142 18.55 -8.52 8.44
N THR A 143 18.20 -7.42 9.12
CA THR A 143 16.91 -6.73 8.89
C THR A 143 16.91 -6.04 7.54
N LYS A 144 15.99 -6.46 6.65
CA LYS A 144 15.86 -5.95 5.27
C LYS A 144 14.60 -5.15 5.04
N LEU A 145 13.52 -5.46 5.76
CA LEU A 145 12.21 -4.84 5.57
C LEU A 145 11.57 -4.53 6.92
N CYS A 146 10.93 -3.39 6.98
CA CYS A 146 9.96 -3.02 8.00
C CYS A 146 8.60 -2.81 7.31
N THR A 147 7.54 -3.49 7.74
CA THR A 147 6.19 -3.33 7.19
C THR A 147 5.23 -2.95 8.28
N MET A 148 4.49 -1.82 8.08
CA MET A 148 3.62 -1.25 9.12
C MET A 148 2.31 -0.75 8.53
N ILE A 149 1.21 -1.02 9.22
CA ILE A 149 -0.07 -0.37 8.95
C ILE A 149 0.01 1.10 9.37
N HIS A 150 -0.47 2.02 8.51
CA HIS A 150 -0.52 3.45 8.86
C HIS A 150 -1.70 3.78 9.76
N GLY A 151 -2.88 3.27 9.43
CA GLY A 151 -4.08 3.42 10.26
C GLY A 151 -4.77 2.09 10.46
N ASN A 152 -4.93 1.70 11.72
CA ASN A 152 -5.56 0.43 12.05
C ASN A 152 -7.08 0.52 11.83
N ASN A 153 -7.66 -0.48 11.18
CA ASN A 153 -9.07 -0.54 10.82
C ASN A 153 -9.99 -0.87 12.00
N GLU A 154 -9.50 -1.53 13.04
CA GLU A 154 -10.33 -1.95 14.18
C GLU A 154 -10.36 -0.88 15.29
N ILE A 155 -9.20 -0.38 15.69
CA ILE A 155 -9.07 0.54 16.82
C ILE A 155 -8.87 2.00 16.41
N GLY A 156 -8.74 2.30 15.09
CA GLY A 156 -8.67 3.66 14.56
C GLY A 156 -7.38 4.43 14.84
N THR A 157 -6.35 3.77 15.37
CA THR A 157 -5.08 4.41 15.70
C THR A 157 -4.24 4.72 14.47
N ILE A 158 -3.53 5.85 14.49
CA ILE A 158 -2.58 6.26 13.45
C ILE A 158 -1.16 6.05 13.95
N GLN A 159 -0.37 5.30 13.21
CA GLN A 159 1.00 4.95 13.58
C GLN A 159 2.00 6.04 13.18
N PRO A 160 3.10 6.21 13.92
CA PRO A 160 4.09 7.27 13.69
C PRO A 160 5.04 6.93 12.52
N ILE A 161 4.49 6.75 11.31
CA ILE A 161 5.23 6.26 10.13
C ILE A 161 6.37 7.19 9.70
N GLU A 162 6.28 8.50 9.94
CA GLU A 162 7.38 9.44 9.67
C GLU A 162 8.63 9.13 10.52
N GLN A 163 8.43 8.82 11.79
CA GLN A 163 9.52 8.45 12.71
C GLN A 163 10.08 7.06 12.37
N ILE A 164 9.19 6.11 12.05
CA ILE A 164 9.57 4.74 11.66
C ILE A 164 10.36 4.77 10.34
N GLY A 165 9.89 5.49 9.33
CA GLY A 165 10.58 5.61 8.05
C GLY A 165 11.94 6.30 8.17
N SER A 166 12.08 7.29 9.06
CA SER A 166 13.38 7.89 9.37
C SER A 166 14.34 6.89 9.99
N LEU A 167 13.85 6.02 10.89
CA LEU A 167 14.61 4.94 11.48
C LEU A 167 15.04 3.90 10.42
N CYS A 168 14.13 3.48 9.56
CA CYS A 168 14.40 2.54 8.47
C CYS A 168 15.48 3.08 7.52
N LYS A 169 15.33 4.35 7.08
CA LYS A 169 16.31 5.00 6.21
C LYS A 169 17.70 5.04 6.83
N LYS A 170 17.81 5.39 8.12
CA LYS A 170 19.09 5.44 8.86
C LYS A 170 19.81 4.09 8.87
N ASN A 171 19.06 2.99 8.86
CA ASN A 171 19.58 1.63 8.95
C ASN A 171 19.60 0.90 7.59
N ASN A 172 19.30 1.57 6.47
CA ASN A 172 19.21 0.99 5.13
C ASN A 172 18.21 -0.17 5.02
N ILE A 173 17.08 -0.07 5.73
CA ILE A 173 15.98 -1.03 5.74
C ILE A 173 14.90 -0.49 4.83
N LEU A 174 14.34 -1.31 3.93
CA LEU A 174 13.17 -0.93 3.14
C LEU A 174 11.95 -0.73 4.03
N PHE A 175 11.12 0.26 3.70
CA PHE A 175 9.93 0.57 4.46
C PHE A 175 8.67 0.44 3.60
N HIS A 176 7.85 -0.57 3.91
CA HIS A 176 6.50 -0.76 3.37
C HIS A 176 5.46 -0.21 4.35
N VAL A 177 4.45 0.47 3.80
CA VAL A 177 3.32 1.00 4.57
C VAL A 177 2.01 0.51 3.96
N ASP A 178 1.17 -0.13 4.77
CA ASP A 178 -0.24 -0.37 4.41
C ASP A 178 -1.05 0.90 4.70
N ALA A 179 -1.42 1.61 3.64
CA ALA A 179 -2.21 2.83 3.69
C ALA A 179 -3.67 2.63 3.29
N ALA A 180 -4.17 1.38 3.25
CA ALA A 180 -5.53 1.07 2.80
C ALA A 180 -6.61 1.87 3.54
N GLN A 181 -6.41 2.19 4.81
CA GLN A 181 -7.37 2.98 5.61
C GLN A 181 -7.11 4.49 5.59
N THR A 182 -5.95 4.94 5.16
CA THR A 182 -5.51 6.31 5.43
C THR A 182 -5.34 7.18 4.20
N LEU A 183 -5.07 6.61 3.02
CA LEU A 183 -5.01 7.40 1.79
C LEU A 183 -6.39 8.07 1.54
N GLY A 184 -6.36 9.32 1.11
CA GLY A 184 -7.56 10.15 0.96
C GLY A 184 -8.10 10.76 2.26
N LYS A 185 -7.73 10.21 3.43
CA LYS A 185 -8.15 10.70 4.77
C LYS A 185 -7.03 11.40 5.53
N ARG A 186 -5.79 11.06 5.23
CA ARG A 186 -4.57 11.65 5.81
C ARG A 186 -3.58 12.00 4.71
N LYS A 187 -2.84 13.08 4.90
CA LYS A 187 -1.76 13.44 3.98
C LYS A 187 -0.61 12.44 4.14
N ILE A 188 -0.19 11.86 3.04
CA ILE A 188 0.97 10.98 2.96
C ILE A 188 1.93 11.59 1.94
N ASP A 189 3.17 11.77 2.35
CA ASP A 189 4.28 12.19 1.50
C ASP A 189 5.34 11.09 1.57
N VAL A 190 5.43 10.28 0.52
CA VAL A 190 6.31 9.11 0.51
C VAL A 190 7.78 9.49 0.61
N ASN A 191 8.16 10.68 0.12
CA ASN A 191 9.53 11.18 0.20
C ASN A 191 9.86 11.65 1.62
N LYS A 192 8.99 12.46 2.20
CA LYS A 192 9.14 12.98 3.57
C LYS A 192 9.16 11.85 4.60
N PHE A 193 8.28 10.87 4.43
CA PHE A 193 8.15 9.75 5.36
C PHE A 193 9.11 8.59 5.06
N ASN A 194 9.96 8.74 4.03
CA ASN A 194 10.93 7.72 3.60
C ASN A 194 10.30 6.36 3.34
N ILE A 195 9.11 6.36 2.74
CA ILE A 195 8.38 5.15 2.33
C ILE A 195 9.00 4.65 1.03
N ASP A 196 9.26 3.36 0.94
CA ASP A 196 9.77 2.71 -0.27
C ASP A 196 8.67 1.95 -1.02
N LEU A 197 7.65 1.44 -0.28
CA LEU A 197 6.45 0.77 -0.84
C LEU A 197 5.21 1.22 -0.08
N LEU A 198 4.09 1.48 -0.81
CA LEU A 198 2.83 1.89 -0.19
C LEU A 198 1.65 1.15 -0.83
N SER A 199 0.92 0.38 -0.04
CA SER A 199 -0.27 -0.34 -0.50
C SER A 199 -1.54 0.48 -0.34
N ILE A 200 -2.38 0.52 -1.38
CA ILE A 200 -3.55 1.39 -1.50
C ILE A 200 -4.77 0.55 -1.90
N SER A 201 -5.93 0.85 -1.33
CA SER A 201 -7.22 0.22 -1.65
C SER A 201 -8.25 1.27 -2.05
N GLY A 202 -8.84 1.13 -3.24
CA GLY A 202 -9.82 2.10 -3.76
C GLY A 202 -11.14 2.09 -2.98
N HIS A 203 -11.70 0.93 -2.66
CA HIS A 203 -13.03 0.82 -2.04
C HIS A 203 -13.12 1.32 -0.59
N LYS A 204 -12.03 1.74 0.01
CA LYS A 204 -11.99 2.38 1.34
C LYS A 204 -11.89 3.90 1.26
N MET A 205 -11.87 4.44 0.04
CA MET A 205 -11.88 5.88 -0.25
C MET A 205 -12.83 6.24 -1.39
N TYR A 206 -14.03 5.62 -1.35
CA TYR A 206 -15.15 5.90 -2.24
C TYR A 206 -14.94 5.56 -3.72
N ALA A 207 -13.93 4.74 -4.05
CA ALA A 207 -13.76 4.13 -5.37
C ALA A 207 -14.41 2.74 -5.43
N PRO A 208 -14.52 2.10 -6.61
CA PRO A 208 -15.08 0.76 -6.72
C PRO A 208 -14.22 -0.30 -6.02
N LYS A 209 -14.84 -1.45 -5.71
CA LYS A 209 -14.13 -2.69 -5.37
C LYS A 209 -13.40 -3.19 -6.61
N GLY A 210 -12.30 -3.92 -6.41
CA GLY A 210 -11.52 -4.49 -7.51
C GLY A 210 -10.47 -3.54 -8.10
N VAL A 211 -10.17 -2.42 -7.43
CA VAL A 211 -9.09 -1.51 -7.80
C VAL A 211 -8.29 -1.07 -6.59
N GLY A 212 -6.99 -0.99 -6.76
CA GLY A 212 -6.03 -0.46 -5.83
C GLY A 212 -4.77 -0.02 -6.56
N ALA A 213 -3.77 0.35 -5.80
CA ALA A 213 -2.46 0.68 -6.34
C ALA A 213 -1.35 0.30 -5.35
N LEU A 214 -0.18 0.04 -5.90
CA LEU A 214 1.06 -0.09 -5.17
C LEU A 214 2.01 1.02 -5.64
N PHE A 215 2.46 1.86 -4.72
CA PHE A 215 3.62 2.70 -4.96
C PHE A 215 4.87 1.88 -4.70
N VAL A 216 5.81 1.94 -5.64
CA VAL A 216 7.13 1.32 -5.55
C VAL A 216 8.16 2.36 -5.93
N LYS A 217 9.03 2.72 -5.00
CA LYS A 217 10.08 3.69 -5.26
C LYS A 217 10.99 3.20 -6.38
N ARG A 218 11.28 4.04 -7.37
CA ARG A 218 11.96 3.68 -8.61
C ARG A 218 13.22 2.82 -8.42
N LYS A 219 14.04 3.13 -7.39
CA LYS A 219 15.28 2.38 -7.10
C LYS A 219 15.08 0.90 -6.77
N ILE A 220 13.83 0.49 -6.46
CA ILE A 220 13.50 -0.89 -6.06
C ILE A 220 12.48 -1.54 -6.99
N LEU A 221 12.06 -0.87 -8.08
CA LEU A 221 11.15 -1.44 -9.08
C LEU A 221 11.71 -2.73 -9.71
N GLU A 222 13.02 -2.82 -9.86
CA GLU A 222 13.69 -4.01 -10.41
C GLU A 222 13.80 -5.17 -9.41
N LEU A 223 13.42 -4.94 -8.14
CA LEU A 223 13.48 -5.94 -7.06
C LEU A 223 12.16 -6.67 -6.83
N ILE A 224 11.09 -6.28 -7.54
CA ILE A 224 9.74 -6.78 -7.33
C ILE A 224 9.26 -7.61 -8.54
#